data_866e9f2adab4a8e81e9583c255b22a32
#
_entry.id   866e9f2adab4a8e81e9583c255b22a32
#
_cell.length_a   1.000
_cell.length_b   1.000
_cell.length_c   1.000
_cell.angle_alpha   90.00
_cell.angle_beta   90.00
_cell.angle_gamma   90.00
#
_symmetry.space_group_name_H-M   'P 1'
#
loop_
_entity.id
_entity.type
_entity.pdbx_description
1 polymer ?
#
loop_
_entity_poly.entity_id
_entity_poly.type
_entity_poly.pdbx_seq_one_letter_code
_entity_poly.pdbx_strand_id
1 'polypeptide(L)'
;MMPNVRLATIADLGSLLALFAASDVSRSAEPKERAEQIWAETITRDGLVVFVSDADAQIVSTCMLITVPNLLRGGRQHGIIENVVTHPDFQGRGHGRAVIGAALSEAWKRDCHHVLLQSGRADPRIHRFYEGCGFVPGLRTAYAAQRPAT
;
A
#
# COMPACT_ATOMS: atom_id res chain seq x y z
N MET A 1 4.60 -21.83 -3.33
CA MET A 1 5.82 -21.00 -3.37
C MET A 1 5.63 -19.81 -2.43
N MET A 2 6.61 -19.52 -1.62
CA MET A 2 6.56 -18.36 -0.71
C MET A 2 6.58 -17.06 -1.51
N PRO A 3 5.78 -16.04 -1.11
CA PRO A 3 5.86 -14.74 -1.73
C PRO A 3 7.27 -14.13 -1.60
N ASN A 4 7.71 -13.49 -2.67
CA ASN A 4 9.01 -12.79 -2.71
C ASN A 4 8.77 -11.28 -2.59
N VAL A 5 8.89 -10.74 -1.37
CA VAL A 5 8.65 -9.32 -1.09
C VAL A 5 9.96 -8.56 -1.11
N ARG A 6 9.96 -7.41 -1.77
CA ARG A 6 11.11 -6.52 -1.85
C ARG A 6 10.64 -5.06 -1.92
N LEU A 7 11.58 -4.14 -1.75
CA LEU A 7 11.32 -2.73 -2.03
C LEU A 7 11.18 -2.53 -3.53
N ALA A 8 10.25 -1.65 -3.91
CA ALA A 8 10.12 -1.24 -5.30
C ALA A 8 11.31 -0.39 -5.72
N THR A 9 11.65 -0.43 -7.00
CA THR A 9 12.71 0.38 -7.60
C THR A 9 12.14 1.27 -8.69
N ILE A 10 12.95 2.21 -9.17
CA ILE A 10 12.53 3.11 -10.24
C ILE A 10 12.13 2.34 -11.51
N ALA A 11 12.70 1.17 -11.74
CA ALA A 11 12.42 0.34 -12.91
C ALA A 11 11.07 -0.39 -12.83
N ASP A 12 10.39 -0.37 -11.70
CA ASP A 12 9.17 -1.16 -11.48
C ASP A 12 7.89 -0.49 -11.98
N LEU A 13 7.95 0.76 -12.46
CA LEU A 13 6.75 1.50 -12.84
C LEU A 13 5.89 0.75 -13.86
N GLY A 14 6.49 0.23 -14.91
CA GLY A 14 5.74 -0.50 -15.95
C GLY A 14 4.98 -1.70 -15.40
N SER A 15 5.62 -2.50 -14.56
CA SER A 15 4.98 -3.65 -13.90
C SER A 15 3.87 -3.23 -12.94
N LEU A 16 4.05 -2.13 -12.21
CA LEU A 16 3.02 -1.60 -11.31
C LEU A 16 1.81 -1.10 -12.09
N LEU A 17 2.03 -0.36 -13.18
CA LEU A 17 0.93 0.10 -14.02
C LEU A 17 0.16 -1.07 -14.63
N ALA A 18 0.85 -2.15 -15.02
CA ALA A 18 0.22 -3.36 -15.51
C ALA A 18 -0.62 -4.05 -14.43
N LEU A 19 -0.11 -4.11 -13.19
CA LEU A 19 -0.86 -4.64 -12.05
C LEU A 19 -2.14 -3.84 -11.82
N PHE A 20 -2.05 -2.51 -11.80
CA PHE A 20 -3.21 -1.66 -11.59
C PHE A 20 -4.24 -1.82 -12.72
N ALA A 21 -3.78 -1.89 -13.98
CA ALA A 21 -4.68 -2.10 -15.11
C ALA A 21 -5.42 -3.43 -15.07
N ALA A 22 -4.82 -4.46 -14.48
CA ALA A 22 -5.42 -5.78 -14.34
C ALA A 22 -6.33 -5.91 -13.11
N SER A 23 -6.39 -4.87 -12.26
CA SER A 23 -7.05 -4.92 -10.97
C SER A 23 -8.22 -3.95 -10.92
N ASP A 24 -9.18 -4.19 -10.01
CA ASP A 24 -10.33 -3.32 -9.81
C ASP A 24 -9.95 -2.15 -8.91
N VAL A 25 -9.25 -1.19 -9.48
CA VAL A 25 -8.77 0.03 -8.79
C VAL A 25 -9.02 1.25 -9.68
N SER A 26 -8.83 2.44 -9.12
CA SER A 26 -8.99 3.68 -9.86
C SER A 26 -7.95 3.81 -10.98
N ARG A 27 -8.18 4.75 -11.91
CA ARG A 27 -7.29 4.98 -13.05
C ARG A 27 -5.92 5.45 -12.58
N SER A 28 -4.89 4.90 -13.23
CA SER A 28 -3.52 5.35 -13.02
C SER A 28 -3.29 6.74 -13.65
N ALA A 29 -2.22 7.40 -13.23
CA ALA A 29 -1.85 8.71 -13.77
C ALA A 29 -1.53 8.62 -15.28
N GLU A 30 -1.99 9.61 -16.01
CA GLU A 30 -1.75 9.78 -17.45
C GLU A 30 -1.37 11.24 -17.72
N PRO A 31 -0.57 11.54 -18.74
CA PRO A 31 0.13 10.61 -19.63
C PRO A 31 1.30 9.90 -18.94
N LYS A 32 2.02 9.07 -19.70
CA LYS A 32 3.15 8.29 -19.18
C LYS A 32 4.20 9.15 -18.48
N GLU A 33 4.51 10.29 -19.04
CA GLU A 33 5.51 11.21 -18.49
C GLU A 33 5.09 11.69 -17.08
N ARG A 34 3.80 11.93 -16.89
CA ARG A 34 3.29 12.32 -15.57
C ARG A 34 3.41 11.15 -14.58
N ALA A 35 3.11 9.94 -15.01
CA ALA A 35 3.28 8.75 -14.16
C ALA A 35 4.75 8.56 -13.76
N GLU A 36 5.67 8.76 -14.68
CA GLU A 36 7.11 8.69 -14.43
C GLU A 36 7.56 9.73 -13.39
N GLN A 37 7.07 10.96 -13.49
CA GLN A 37 7.39 12.03 -12.54
C GLN A 37 6.86 11.69 -11.14
N ILE A 38 5.60 11.23 -11.04
CA ILE A 38 5.00 10.82 -9.77
C ILE A 38 5.78 9.67 -9.16
N TRP A 39 6.17 8.69 -9.98
CA TRP A 39 6.91 7.53 -9.49
C TRP A 39 8.29 7.91 -8.98
N ALA A 40 9.02 8.74 -9.73
CA ALA A 40 10.32 9.24 -9.28
C ALA A 40 10.21 9.98 -7.94
N GLU A 41 9.19 10.81 -7.77
CA GLU A 41 8.93 11.50 -6.51
C GLU A 41 8.59 10.51 -5.40
N THR A 42 7.74 9.51 -5.68
CA THR A 42 7.35 8.49 -4.69
C THR A 42 8.55 7.73 -4.17
N ILE A 43 9.43 7.29 -5.07
CA ILE A 43 10.59 6.47 -4.72
C ILE A 43 11.63 7.26 -3.91
N THR A 44 11.71 8.57 -4.11
CA THR A 44 12.75 9.41 -3.49
C THR A 44 12.28 10.21 -2.28
N ARG A 45 10.98 10.30 -2.05
CA ARG A 45 10.45 11.10 -0.94
C ARG A 45 10.63 10.38 0.39
N ASP A 46 11.24 11.07 1.36
CA ASP A 46 11.34 10.57 2.72
C ASP A 46 9.95 10.30 3.29
N GLY A 47 9.83 9.18 4.01
CA GLY A 47 8.57 8.78 4.61
C GLY A 47 7.66 7.95 3.71
N LEU A 48 8.00 7.74 2.44
CA LEU A 48 7.26 6.85 1.54
C LEU A 48 8.07 5.59 1.24
N VAL A 49 7.44 4.43 1.40
CA VAL A 49 8.06 3.14 1.09
C VAL A 49 7.05 2.31 0.32
N VAL A 50 7.44 1.81 -0.84
CA VAL A 50 6.60 0.91 -1.63
C VAL A 50 7.18 -0.50 -1.60
N PHE A 51 6.37 -1.45 -1.17
CA PHE A 51 6.71 -2.87 -1.20
C PHE A 51 5.99 -3.56 -2.35
N VAL A 52 6.67 -4.51 -2.97
CA VAL A 52 6.10 -5.32 -4.06
C VAL A 52 6.39 -6.78 -3.80
N SER A 53 5.53 -7.64 -4.34
CA SER A 53 5.73 -9.09 -4.35
C SER A 53 5.75 -9.56 -5.79
N ASP A 54 6.78 -10.31 -6.16
CA ASP A 54 6.96 -10.84 -7.50
C ASP A 54 6.47 -12.30 -7.59
N ALA A 55 5.88 -12.63 -8.73
CA ALA A 55 5.60 -14.01 -9.15
C ALA A 55 5.59 -14.06 -10.66
N ASP A 56 6.12 -15.15 -11.25
CA ASP A 56 6.14 -15.36 -12.70
C ASP A 56 6.73 -14.14 -13.44
N ALA A 57 7.83 -13.59 -12.92
CA ALA A 57 8.55 -12.44 -13.49
C ALA A 57 7.70 -11.16 -13.60
N GLN A 58 6.65 -11.03 -12.79
CA GLN A 58 5.81 -9.83 -12.75
C GLN A 58 5.50 -9.46 -11.30
N ILE A 59 5.16 -8.19 -11.07
CA ILE A 59 4.67 -7.74 -9.77
C ILE A 59 3.20 -8.14 -9.66
N VAL A 60 2.87 -8.90 -8.61
CA VAL A 60 1.51 -9.40 -8.40
C VAL A 60 0.83 -8.80 -7.18
N SER A 61 1.57 -8.10 -6.33
CA SER A 61 0.99 -7.40 -5.19
C SER A 61 1.86 -6.22 -4.78
N THR A 62 1.24 -5.20 -4.21
CA THR A 62 1.93 -4.00 -3.73
C THR A 62 1.17 -3.37 -2.58
N CYS A 63 1.89 -2.60 -1.77
CA CYS A 63 1.32 -1.60 -0.88
C CYS A 63 2.32 -0.47 -0.67
N MET A 64 1.83 0.67 -0.20
CA MET A 64 2.65 1.83 0.13
C MET A 64 2.50 2.15 1.62
N LEU A 65 3.62 2.29 2.31
CA LEU A 65 3.68 2.78 3.68
C LEU A 65 4.01 4.26 3.65
N ILE A 66 3.23 5.05 4.38
CA ILE A 66 3.48 6.48 4.59
C ILE A 66 3.82 6.66 6.07
N THR A 67 4.95 7.29 6.37
CA THR A 67 5.31 7.66 7.73
C THR A 67 5.48 9.17 7.81
N VAL A 68 4.94 9.78 8.87
CA VAL A 68 5.04 11.23 9.06
C VAL A 68 5.44 11.54 10.50
N PRO A 69 6.28 12.59 10.70
CA PRO A 69 6.64 13.05 12.03
C PRO A 69 5.42 13.46 12.84
N ASN A 70 5.51 13.33 14.16
CA ASN A 70 4.41 13.62 15.06
C ASN A 70 4.97 14.18 16.38
N LEU A 71 4.51 15.36 16.77
CA LEU A 71 4.88 15.96 18.07
C LEU A 71 4.18 15.28 19.24
N LEU A 72 3.06 14.62 19.00
CA LEU A 72 2.32 13.88 20.01
C LEU A 72 2.82 12.43 20.09
N ARG A 73 2.19 11.61 20.93
CA ARG A 73 2.56 10.20 21.13
C ARG A 73 4.03 10.00 21.50
N GLY A 74 4.60 10.96 22.27
CA GLY A 74 6.00 10.88 22.66
C GLY A 74 6.97 11.06 21.52
N GLY A 75 6.56 11.61 20.40
CA GLY A 75 7.38 11.80 19.20
C GLY A 75 7.39 10.62 18.25
N ARG A 76 6.58 9.59 18.53
CA ARG A 76 6.47 8.45 17.61
C ARG A 76 5.66 8.84 16.37
N GLN A 77 6.10 8.34 15.22
CA GLN A 77 5.52 8.70 13.93
C GLN A 77 4.11 8.15 13.73
N HIS A 78 3.35 8.78 12.84
CA HIS A 78 2.17 8.18 12.24
C HIS A 78 2.58 7.25 11.12
N GLY A 79 1.92 6.11 11.00
CA GLY A 79 2.03 5.22 9.87
C GLY A 79 0.67 5.05 9.20
N ILE A 80 0.67 5.01 7.86
CA ILE A 80 -0.53 4.79 7.06
C ILE A 80 -0.16 3.85 5.92
N ILE A 81 -1.00 2.85 5.66
CA ILE A 81 -0.84 1.99 4.49
C ILE A 81 -1.91 2.36 3.48
N GLU A 82 -1.48 2.56 2.24
CA GLU A 82 -2.33 2.93 1.10
C GLU A 82 -2.00 2.05 -0.11
N ASN A 83 -2.90 2.08 -1.09
CA ASN A 83 -2.72 1.42 -2.39
C ASN A 83 -2.36 -0.06 -2.25
N VAL A 84 -3.14 -0.78 -1.46
CA VAL A 84 -2.99 -2.24 -1.33
C VAL A 84 -3.69 -2.89 -2.52
N VAL A 85 -2.91 -3.52 -3.40
CA VAL A 85 -3.43 -4.14 -4.62
C VAL A 85 -2.78 -5.50 -4.80
N THR A 86 -3.60 -6.52 -5.04
CA THR A 86 -3.14 -7.85 -5.44
C THR A 86 -3.84 -8.25 -6.73
N HIS A 87 -3.05 -8.72 -7.69
CA HIS A 87 -3.57 -9.18 -8.99
C HIS A 87 -4.65 -10.24 -8.77
N PRO A 88 -5.80 -10.15 -9.48
CA PRO A 88 -6.92 -11.09 -9.27
C PRO A 88 -6.55 -12.56 -9.36
N ASP A 89 -5.64 -12.90 -10.28
CA ASP A 89 -5.24 -14.30 -10.50
C ASP A 89 -4.28 -14.81 -9.39
N PHE A 90 -3.80 -13.92 -8.52
CA PHE A 90 -2.85 -14.28 -7.47
C PHE A 90 -3.41 -14.07 -6.05
N GLN A 91 -4.67 -13.72 -5.92
CA GLN A 91 -5.31 -13.60 -4.61
C GLN A 91 -5.42 -14.96 -3.90
N GLY A 92 -5.39 -14.93 -2.58
CA GLY A 92 -5.45 -16.15 -1.78
C GLY A 92 -4.15 -16.94 -1.71
N ARG A 93 -3.04 -16.40 -2.20
CA ARG A 93 -1.73 -17.06 -2.21
C ARG A 93 -0.72 -16.42 -1.27
N GLY A 94 -1.15 -15.48 -0.42
CA GLY A 94 -0.32 -14.86 0.59
C GLY A 94 0.47 -13.63 0.16
N HIS A 95 0.36 -13.16 -1.09
CA HIS A 95 1.11 -12.00 -1.59
C HIS A 95 0.71 -10.70 -0.89
N GLY A 96 -0.60 -10.43 -0.78
CA GLY A 96 -1.08 -9.23 -0.10
C GLY A 96 -0.69 -9.22 1.37
N ARG A 97 -0.84 -10.34 2.05
CA ARG A 97 -0.43 -10.47 3.45
C ARG A 97 1.08 -10.22 3.61
N ALA A 98 1.87 -10.69 2.67
CA ALA A 98 3.32 -10.54 2.72
C ALA A 98 3.76 -9.08 2.56
N VAL A 99 3.19 -8.33 1.60
CA VAL A 99 3.54 -6.91 1.43
C VAL A 99 3.07 -6.08 2.63
N ILE A 100 1.89 -6.35 3.18
CA ILE A 100 1.41 -5.67 4.39
C ILE A 100 2.32 -6.01 5.58
N GLY A 101 2.71 -7.27 5.74
CA GLY A 101 3.63 -7.67 6.80
C GLY A 101 4.97 -6.95 6.74
N ALA A 102 5.52 -6.79 5.53
CA ALA A 102 6.75 -6.03 5.32
C ALA A 102 6.57 -4.55 5.69
N ALA A 103 5.44 -3.95 5.29
CA ALA A 103 5.14 -2.56 5.63
C ALA A 103 4.98 -2.36 7.13
N LEU A 104 4.29 -3.25 7.84
CA LEU A 104 4.16 -3.18 9.29
C LEU A 104 5.52 -3.31 9.98
N SER A 105 6.35 -4.24 9.53
CA SER A 105 7.70 -4.42 10.07
C SER A 105 8.54 -3.15 9.89
N GLU A 106 8.45 -2.52 8.72
CA GLU A 106 9.14 -1.24 8.46
C GLU A 106 8.62 -0.11 9.33
N ALA A 107 7.30 -0.04 9.53
CA ALA A 107 6.69 0.97 10.39
C ALA A 107 7.21 0.87 11.84
N TRP A 108 7.34 -0.34 12.36
CA TRP A 108 7.87 -0.53 13.71
C TRP A 108 9.34 -0.16 13.80
N LYS A 109 10.14 -0.45 12.78
CA LYS A 109 11.53 -0.01 12.71
C LYS A 109 11.67 1.51 12.69
N ARG A 110 10.68 2.20 12.10
CA ARG A 110 10.65 3.67 12.04
C ARG A 110 9.99 4.31 13.26
N ASP A 111 9.75 3.53 14.29
CA ASP A 111 9.14 3.98 15.55
C ASP A 111 7.76 4.61 15.33
N CYS A 112 6.94 4.00 14.49
CA CYS A 112 5.54 4.41 14.38
C CYS A 112 4.75 4.00 15.62
N HIS A 113 3.89 4.88 16.10
CA HIS A 113 2.99 4.59 17.23
C HIS A 113 1.91 3.60 16.80
N HIS A 114 1.42 3.74 15.57
CA HIS A 114 0.36 2.92 15.02
C HIS A 114 0.43 2.95 13.49
N VAL A 115 -0.28 2.06 12.84
CA VAL A 115 -0.46 2.09 11.40
C VAL A 115 -1.96 2.04 11.12
N LEU A 116 -2.46 3.03 10.40
CA LEU A 116 -3.85 3.10 9.99
C LEU A 116 -4.01 2.60 8.56
N LEU A 117 -5.13 1.97 8.30
CA LEU A 117 -5.50 1.51 6.97
C LEU A 117 -7.00 1.72 6.81
N GLN A 118 -7.41 2.22 5.66
CA GLN A 118 -8.82 2.43 5.35
C GLN A 118 -9.19 1.63 4.11
N SER A 119 -10.43 1.13 4.08
CA SER A 119 -11.00 0.47 2.92
C SER A 119 -12.39 1.02 2.66
N GLY A 120 -12.63 1.45 1.42
CA GLY A 120 -13.96 1.88 0.98
C GLY A 120 -14.84 0.74 0.51
N ARG A 121 -14.34 -0.51 0.58
CA ARG A 121 -15.08 -1.67 0.09
C ARG A 121 -15.96 -2.27 1.19
N ALA A 122 -17.15 -2.69 0.82
CA ALA A 122 -18.11 -3.31 1.75
C ALA A 122 -17.97 -4.84 1.84
N ASP A 123 -17.14 -5.46 1.01
CA ASP A 123 -16.99 -6.92 0.94
C ASP A 123 -16.40 -7.46 2.24
N PRO A 124 -17.13 -8.34 2.97
CA PRO A 124 -16.65 -8.91 4.23
C PRO A 124 -15.34 -9.68 4.10
N ARG A 125 -15.01 -10.22 2.91
CA ARG A 125 -13.76 -10.96 2.69
C ARG A 125 -12.56 -10.03 2.82
N ILE A 126 -12.70 -8.77 2.39
CA ILE A 126 -11.65 -7.77 2.49
C ILE A 126 -11.40 -7.41 3.94
N HIS A 127 -12.45 -7.23 4.72
CA HIS A 127 -12.32 -6.94 6.15
C HIS A 127 -11.67 -8.09 6.90
N ARG A 128 -12.07 -9.34 6.62
CA ARG A 128 -11.42 -10.52 7.21
C ARG A 128 -9.95 -10.61 6.83
N PHE A 129 -9.61 -10.23 5.59
CA PHE A 129 -8.22 -10.20 5.14
C PHE A 129 -7.38 -9.26 6.00
N TYR A 130 -7.85 -8.03 6.21
CA TYR A 130 -7.10 -7.06 7.03
C TYR A 130 -7.04 -7.47 8.49
N GLU A 131 -8.11 -8.03 9.04
CA GLU A 131 -8.08 -8.58 10.41
C GLU A 131 -7.03 -9.69 10.51
N GLY A 132 -6.93 -10.55 9.51
CA GLY A 132 -5.91 -11.60 9.44
C GLY A 132 -4.49 -11.05 9.35
N CYS A 133 -4.32 -9.81 8.88
CA CYS A 133 -3.02 -9.13 8.86
C CYS A 133 -2.70 -8.42 10.19
N GLY A 134 -3.60 -8.47 11.17
CA GLY A 134 -3.38 -7.89 12.50
C GLY A 134 -4.06 -6.54 12.74
N PHE A 135 -4.87 -6.07 11.79
CA PHE A 135 -5.63 -4.83 11.99
C PHE A 135 -6.90 -5.09 12.78
N VAL A 136 -7.22 -4.18 13.68
CA VAL A 136 -8.42 -4.24 14.52
C VAL A 136 -9.40 -3.18 14.02
N PRO A 137 -10.58 -3.55 13.53
CA PRO A 137 -11.56 -2.58 13.05
C PRO A 137 -12.22 -1.84 14.21
N GLY A 138 -12.69 -0.63 13.94
CA GLY A 138 -13.50 0.12 14.89
C GLY A 138 -12.78 0.81 16.03
N LEU A 139 -11.45 0.76 16.09
CA LEU A 139 -10.68 1.50 17.09
C LEU A 139 -10.77 3.01 16.86
N ARG A 140 -10.97 3.43 15.63
CA ARG A 140 -11.11 4.83 15.23
C ARG A 140 -12.20 4.94 14.17
N THR A 141 -12.81 6.12 14.07
CA THR A 141 -13.74 6.43 13.00
C THR A 141 -13.03 7.30 11.97
N ALA A 142 -13.06 6.87 10.70
CA ALA A 142 -12.51 7.65 9.60
C ALA A 142 -13.57 8.60 9.05
N TYR A 143 -13.14 9.81 8.72
CA TYR A 143 -13.97 10.81 8.05
C TYR A 143 -13.30 11.20 6.75
N ALA A 144 -14.04 11.26 5.67
CA ALA A 144 -13.52 11.65 4.37
C ALA A 144 -14.21 12.92 3.89
N ALA A 145 -13.42 13.94 3.54
CA ALA A 145 -13.95 15.11 2.84
C ALA A 145 -13.82 14.83 1.34
N GLN A 146 -14.89 14.99 0.62
CA GLN A 146 -14.90 14.77 -0.82
C GLN A 146 -14.48 16.04 -1.54
N ARG A 147 -13.70 15.88 -2.63
CA ARG A 147 -13.36 17.01 -3.49
C ARG A 147 -14.65 17.56 -4.10
N PRO A 148 -14.91 18.88 -4.00
CA PRO A 148 -16.08 19.48 -4.63
C PRO A 148 -16.09 19.22 -6.13
N ALA A 149 -17.28 19.03 -6.69
CA ALA A 149 -17.46 18.98 -8.15
C ALA A 149 -17.09 20.35 -8.75
N THR A 150 -16.28 20.35 -9.82
CA THR A 150 -15.87 21.56 -10.53
C THR A 150 -16.71 21.77 -11.76
#